data_70ef3c37a717e5cb8b27867685ce7758
#
_entry.id   70ef3c37a717e5cb8b27867685ce7758
#
_cell.length_a   1.000
_cell.length_b   1.000
_cell.length_c   1.000
_cell.angle_alpha   90.00
_cell.angle_beta   90.00
_cell.angle_gamma   90.00
#
_symmetry.space_group_name_H-M   'P 1'
#
loop_
_entity.id
_entity.type
_entity.pdbx_description
1 polymer ?
#
loop_
_entity_poly.entity_id
_entity_poly.type
_entity_poly.pdbx_seq_one_letter_code
_entity_poly.pdbx_strand_id
1 'polypeptide(L)'
;IKEAEKYNIKKSDIIIDFLTLTCGTQQKEAKETLRGICLLKKDPEFADVKTVLGVSNISFGLPRRDIINSYFFSMALNSGLDACIINPLSQGMMDAYKAFRAIYAYDENCLDYIKTYTNTVAPTALASATTQNQATTQAVPATTATAATKDENTTAPSLLYQLIIKGYENQAEKAAEDLLKTTKPVDIVEKHIVPALDVVGKEYESGKKFLPQLLLSANTVSKAFS
;
A
#
# COMPACT_ATOMS: atom_id res chain seq x y z
N ILE A 1 22.76 11.84 17.79
CA ILE A 1 23.74 10.97 18.46
C ILE A 1 24.75 11.81 19.22
N LYS A 2 25.53 12.69 18.56
CA LYS A 2 26.54 13.56 19.23
C LYS A 2 25.96 14.40 20.38
N GLU A 3 24.69 14.83 20.29
CA GLU A 3 24.03 15.56 21.37
C GLU A 3 23.74 14.64 22.58
N ALA A 4 23.32 13.39 22.33
CA ALA A 4 23.07 12.40 23.38
C ALA A 4 24.36 12.04 24.16
N GLU A 5 25.51 12.00 23.47
CA GLU A 5 26.82 11.74 24.10
C GLU A 5 27.21 12.78 25.15
N LYS A 6 26.77 14.06 24.95
CA LYS A 6 27.02 15.13 25.98
C LYS A 6 26.30 14.86 27.30
N TYR A 7 25.25 14.02 27.25
CA TYR A 7 24.49 13.61 28.43
C TYR A 7 24.86 12.21 28.91
N ASN A 8 26.00 11.68 28.47
CA ASN A 8 26.51 10.34 28.80
C ASN A 8 25.59 9.19 28.40
N ILE A 9 24.74 9.39 27.34
CA ILE A 9 23.94 8.33 26.76
C ILE A 9 24.84 7.56 25.78
N LYS A 10 24.97 6.26 26.00
CA LYS A 10 25.76 5.39 25.13
C LYS A 10 25.09 5.18 23.80
N LYS A 11 25.86 5.00 22.73
CA LYS A 11 25.32 4.69 21.38
C LYS A 11 24.45 3.43 21.38
N SER A 12 24.82 2.42 22.17
CA SER A 12 24.06 1.17 22.36
C SER A 12 22.68 1.37 22.99
N ASP A 13 22.46 2.49 23.68
CA ASP A 13 21.19 2.82 24.32
C ASP A 13 20.30 3.70 23.47
N ILE A 14 20.76 4.02 22.25
CA ILE A 14 20.03 4.82 21.27
C ILE A 14 19.35 3.88 20.27
N ILE A 15 18.04 4.05 20.08
CA ILE A 15 17.26 3.37 19.07
C ILE A 15 16.67 4.42 18.13
N ILE A 16 16.92 4.31 16.84
CA ILE A 16 16.40 5.23 15.81
C ILE A 16 15.25 4.56 15.07
N ASP A 17 14.09 5.22 15.06
CA ASP A 17 12.98 4.89 14.18
C ASP A 17 13.19 5.60 12.84
N PHE A 18 13.34 4.81 11.77
CA PHE A 18 13.56 5.31 10.41
C PHE A 18 12.27 5.69 9.69
N LEU A 19 11.15 5.73 10.39
CA LEU A 19 9.84 6.14 9.89
C LEU A 19 9.44 5.42 8.60
N THR A 20 8.60 4.40 8.71
CA THR A 20 8.07 3.69 7.55
C THR A 20 7.00 4.52 6.87
N LEU A 21 7.30 5.10 5.72
CA LEU A 21 6.34 5.78 4.86
C LEU A 21 5.58 4.75 4.01
N THR A 22 4.28 5.01 3.81
CA THR A 22 3.44 4.08 3.04
C THR A 22 3.74 4.16 1.54
N CYS A 23 3.97 3.02 0.90
CA CYS A 23 4.16 2.97 -0.55
C CYS A 23 2.87 3.28 -1.33
N GLY A 24 1.71 3.30 -0.67
CA GLY A 24 0.45 3.69 -1.31
C GLY A 24 0.38 5.16 -1.72
N THR A 25 1.09 6.05 -1.02
CA THR A 25 1.05 7.49 -1.26
C THR A 25 2.43 8.12 -1.45
N GLN A 26 3.48 7.49 -0.93
CA GLN A 26 4.86 7.98 -0.93
C GLN A 26 5.81 6.88 -1.44
N GLN A 27 5.51 6.35 -2.64
CA GLN A 27 6.20 5.20 -3.20
C GLN A 27 7.70 5.44 -3.42
N LYS A 28 8.09 6.67 -3.80
CA LYS A 28 9.50 7.01 -4.04
C LYS A 28 10.28 7.06 -2.73
N GLU A 29 9.65 7.55 -1.67
CA GLU A 29 10.23 7.75 -0.35
C GLU A 29 10.26 6.44 0.46
N ALA A 30 9.32 5.54 0.23
CA ALA A 30 9.19 4.28 0.99
C ALA A 30 10.49 3.43 0.96
N LYS A 31 11.22 3.41 -0.14
CA LYS A 31 12.51 2.72 -0.27
C LYS A 31 13.64 3.38 0.52
N GLU A 32 13.54 4.69 0.82
CA GLU A 32 14.59 5.42 1.53
C GLU A 32 14.68 4.97 3.00
N THR A 33 13.61 4.41 3.56
CA THR A 33 13.63 3.75 4.88
C THR A 33 14.66 2.63 4.91
N LEU A 34 14.64 1.73 3.93
CA LEU A 34 15.60 0.62 3.82
C LEU A 34 17.03 1.12 3.60
N ARG A 35 17.17 2.14 2.75
CA ARG A 35 18.47 2.76 2.49
C ARG A 35 19.04 3.42 3.74
N GLY A 36 18.21 4.14 4.50
CA GLY A 36 18.63 4.79 5.75
C GLY A 36 19.16 3.80 6.78
N ILE A 37 18.47 2.68 7.00
CA ILE A 37 18.94 1.59 7.88
C ILE A 37 20.30 1.06 7.39
N CYS A 38 20.40 0.75 6.10
CA CYS A 38 21.63 0.22 5.53
C CYS A 38 22.80 1.19 5.67
N LEU A 39 22.58 2.50 5.47
CA LEU A 39 23.63 3.50 5.63
C LEU A 39 24.10 3.61 7.10
N LEU A 40 23.16 3.64 8.06
CA LEU A 40 23.51 3.68 9.48
C LEU A 40 24.35 2.45 9.87
N LYS A 41 23.94 1.26 9.44
CA LYS A 41 24.61 0.00 9.80
C LYS A 41 25.97 -0.20 9.13
N LYS A 42 26.21 0.46 8.01
CA LYS A 42 27.51 0.43 7.31
C LYS A 42 28.50 1.43 7.85
N ASP A 43 28.06 2.42 8.61
CA ASP A 43 28.94 3.42 9.19
C ASP A 43 29.53 2.90 10.52
N PRO A 44 30.86 2.69 10.60
CA PRO A 44 31.49 2.20 11.81
C PRO A 44 31.27 3.11 13.03
N GLU A 45 31.09 4.41 12.82
CA GLU A 45 30.85 5.36 13.92
C GLU A 45 29.52 5.06 14.63
N PHE A 46 28.53 4.47 13.92
CA PHE A 46 27.17 4.26 14.40
C PHE A 46 26.78 2.77 14.52
N ALA A 47 27.74 1.86 14.43
CA ALA A 47 27.48 0.41 14.42
C ALA A 47 26.69 -0.07 15.67
N ASP A 48 26.90 0.57 16.83
CA ASP A 48 26.23 0.23 18.08
C ASP A 48 24.80 0.79 18.21
N VAL A 49 24.44 1.78 17.36
CA VAL A 49 23.10 2.38 17.36
C VAL A 49 22.10 1.37 16.83
N LYS A 50 20.96 1.22 17.53
CA LYS A 50 19.89 0.30 17.15
C LYS A 50 18.86 0.98 16.25
N THR A 51 18.18 0.17 15.48
CA THR A 51 17.13 0.61 14.56
C THR A 51 15.79 -0.04 14.90
N VAL A 52 14.69 0.68 14.70
CA VAL A 52 13.33 0.14 14.86
C VAL A 52 12.44 0.62 13.74
N LEU A 53 11.45 -0.18 13.37
CA LEU A 53 10.39 0.18 12.40
C LEU A 53 9.02 -0.31 12.83
N GLY A 54 8.00 0.52 12.57
CA GLY A 54 6.61 0.10 12.45
C GLY A 54 6.37 -0.49 11.05
N VAL A 55 6.66 -1.79 10.87
CA VAL A 55 6.75 -2.43 9.53
C VAL A 55 5.45 -2.32 8.73
N SER A 56 4.28 -2.51 9.37
CA SER A 56 2.98 -2.56 8.68
C SER A 56 2.54 -1.23 8.07
N ASN A 57 3.21 -0.11 8.40
CA ASN A 57 2.91 1.19 7.82
C ASN A 57 3.21 1.23 6.32
N ILE A 58 4.16 0.42 5.83
CA ILE A 58 4.52 0.36 4.40
C ILE A 58 3.32 0.13 3.48
N SER A 59 2.35 -0.63 3.93
CA SER A 59 1.19 -1.07 3.13
C SER A 59 -0.11 -0.34 3.47
N PHE A 60 -0.04 0.74 4.27
CA PHE A 60 -1.26 1.43 4.70
C PHE A 60 -2.09 1.89 3.50
N GLY A 61 -3.41 1.61 3.52
CA GLY A 61 -4.33 1.96 2.45
C GLY A 61 -4.30 1.06 1.22
N LEU A 62 -3.48 -0.02 1.21
CA LEU A 62 -3.39 -0.95 0.09
C LEU A 62 -4.12 -2.28 0.37
N PRO A 63 -4.57 -3.00 -0.67
CA PRO A 63 -5.10 -4.35 -0.51
C PRO A 63 -3.98 -5.36 -0.25
N ARG A 64 -4.35 -6.55 0.26
CA ARG A 64 -3.42 -7.64 0.52
C ARG A 64 -2.13 -7.19 1.22
N ARG A 65 -2.33 -6.43 2.31
CA ARG A 65 -1.25 -5.86 3.12
C ARG A 65 -0.27 -6.90 3.65
N ASP A 66 -0.75 -8.10 3.90
CA ASP A 66 0.02 -9.28 4.29
C ASP A 66 1.22 -9.53 3.38
N ILE A 67 1.03 -9.44 2.07
CA ILE A 67 2.07 -9.66 1.07
C ILE A 67 3.16 -8.57 1.18
N ILE A 68 2.77 -7.31 1.07
CA ILE A 68 3.72 -6.18 1.09
C ILE A 68 4.48 -6.15 2.42
N ASN A 69 3.78 -6.35 3.54
CA ASN A 69 4.39 -6.34 4.87
C ASN A 69 5.47 -7.41 5.01
N SER A 70 5.22 -8.63 4.56
CA SER A 70 6.18 -9.75 4.67
C SER A 70 7.43 -9.50 3.82
N TYR A 71 7.25 -9.04 2.58
CA TYR A 71 8.38 -8.72 1.70
C TYR A 71 9.19 -7.54 2.22
N PHE A 72 8.52 -6.46 2.62
CA PHE A 72 9.20 -5.30 3.19
C PHE A 72 9.95 -5.64 4.47
N PHE A 73 9.37 -6.47 5.33
CA PHE A 73 10.02 -6.94 6.55
C PHE A 73 11.30 -7.73 6.25
N SER A 74 11.26 -8.64 5.27
CA SER A 74 12.45 -9.37 4.83
C SER A 74 13.56 -8.41 4.33
N MET A 75 13.18 -7.39 3.55
CA MET A 75 14.12 -6.39 3.06
C MET A 75 14.70 -5.54 4.21
N ALA A 76 13.88 -5.18 5.21
CA ALA A 76 14.33 -4.42 6.36
C ALA A 76 15.32 -5.21 7.24
N LEU A 77 15.04 -6.49 7.48
CA LEU A 77 15.96 -7.39 8.17
C LEU A 77 17.30 -7.49 7.42
N ASN A 78 17.25 -7.66 6.09
CA ASN A 78 18.45 -7.67 5.25
C ASN A 78 19.23 -6.33 5.28
N SER A 79 18.53 -5.20 5.50
CA SER A 79 19.17 -3.89 5.63
C SER A 79 19.81 -3.66 6.99
N GLY A 80 19.60 -4.56 7.96
CA GLY A 80 20.18 -4.49 9.31
C GLY A 80 19.22 -3.97 10.39
N LEU A 81 17.91 -4.15 10.22
CA LEU A 81 16.91 -3.80 11.24
C LEU A 81 17.14 -4.60 12.53
N ASP A 82 17.26 -3.92 13.68
CA ASP A 82 17.46 -4.57 14.98
C ASP A 82 16.13 -4.91 15.67
N ALA A 83 15.15 -4.04 15.60
CA ALA A 83 13.86 -4.22 16.26
C ALA A 83 12.70 -3.88 15.32
N CYS A 84 11.55 -4.50 15.53
CA CYS A 84 10.38 -4.27 14.71
C CYS A 84 9.09 -4.27 15.53
N ILE A 85 8.15 -3.39 15.14
CA ILE A 85 6.79 -3.39 15.63
C ILE A 85 5.95 -4.07 14.55
N ILE A 86 5.53 -5.31 14.81
CA ILE A 86 4.78 -6.16 13.89
C ILE A 86 3.62 -6.85 14.60
N ASN A 87 2.70 -7.42 13.82
CA ASN A 87 1.70 -8.34 14.36
C ASN A 87 2.30 -9.77 14.42
N PRO A 88 2.58 -10.32 15.60
CA PRO A 88 3.15 -11.66 15.72
C PRO A 88 2.21 -12.79 15.29
N LEU A 89 0.91 -12.50 15.10
CA LEU A 89 -0.07 -13.45 14.56
C LEU A 89 -0.11 -13.46 13.02
N SER A 90 0.63 -12.57 12.37
CA SER A 90 0.75 -12.57 10.91
C SER A 90 1.69 -13.70 10.47
N GLN A 91 1.12 -14.77 9.92
CA GLN A 91 1.89 -15.93 9.46
C GLN A 91 2.98 -15.53 8.48
N GLY A 92 2.67 -14.72 7.47
CA GLY A 92 3.66 -14.32 6.47
C GLY A 92 4.83 -13.52 7.04
N MET A 93 4.61 -12.69 8.07
CA MET A 93 5.70 -11.98 8.74
C MET A 93 6.56 -12.92 9.59
N MET A 94 5.94 -13.86 10.28
CA MET A 94 6.67 -14.84 11.08
C MET A 94 7.45 -15.83 10.19
N ASP A 95 6.88 -16.21 9.04
CA ASP A 95 7.58 -17.03 8.04
C ASP A 95 8.80 -16.30 7.47
N ALA A 96 8.66 -15.01 7.14
CA ALA A 96 9.77 -14.17 6.68
C ALA A 96 10.89 -14.09 7.73
N TYR A 97 10.55 -13.92 9.00
CA TYR A 97 11.50 -13.88 10.10
C TYR A 97 12.24 -15.20 10.28
N LYS A 98 11.52 -16.32 10.29
CA LYS A 98 12.14 -17.66 10.46
C LYS A 98 13.03 -18.02 9.26
N ALA A 99 12.57 -17.72 8.05
CA ALA A 99 13.38 -17.92 6.85
C ALA A 99 14.65 -17.07 6.87
N PHE A 100 14.55 -15.79 7.27
CA PHE A 100 15.70 -14.92 7.43
C PHE A 100 16.71 -15.50 8.43
N ARG A 101 16.27 -15.96 9.60
CA ARG A 101 17.17 -16.56 10.60
C ARG A 101 17.88 -17.79 10.07
N ALA A 102 17.19 -18.65 9.35
CA ALA A 102 17.79 -19.85 8.74
C ALA A 102 18.84 -19.48 7.67
N ILE A 103 18.52 -18.53 6.78
CA ILE A 103 19.42 -18.08 5.70
C ILE A 103 20.68 -17.41 6.24
N TYR A 104 20.55 -16.61 7.31
CA TYR A 104 21.68 -15.87 7.91
C TYR A 104 22.39 -16.62 9.04
N ALA A 105 22.14 -17.91 9.18
CA ALA A 105 22.74 -18.79 10.19
C ALA A 105 22.49 -18.34 11.64
N TYR A 106 21.38 -17.63 11.90
CA TYR A 106 20.88 -17.34 13.24
C TYR A 106 20.01 -18.48 13.82
N ASP A 107 19.73 -19.48 13.02
CA ASP A 107 19.06 -20.73 13.40
C ASP A 107 20.01 -21.88 13.05
N GLU A 108 20.72 -22.36 14.05
CA GLU A 108 21.74 -23.40 13.89
C GLU A 108 21.12 -24.67 13.29
N ASN A 109 21.68 -25.16 12.19
CA ASN A 109 21.18 -26.31 11.45
C ASN A 109 19.69 -26.25 11.05
N CYS A 110 19.12 -25.04 10.99
CA CYS A 110 17.70 -24.79 10.69
C CYS A 110 16.72 -25.52 11.63
N LEU A 111 17.11 -25.78 12.88
CA LEU A 111 16.34 -26.60 13.82
C LEU A 111 14.99 -25.97 14.18
N ASP A 112 14.95 -24.65 14.42
CA ASP A 112 13.70 -23.93 14.73
C ASP A 112 12.79 -23.87 13.50
N TYR A 113 13.36 -23.67 12.31
CA TYR A 113 12.64 -23.69 11.04
C TYR A 113 12.01 -25.06 10.78
N ILE A 114 12.81 -26.12 10.87
CA ILE A 114 12.35 -27.51 10.69
C ILE A 114 11.24 -27.84 11.68
N LYS A 115 11.44 -27.58 12.98
CA LYS A 115 10.45 -27.82 14.02
C LYS A 115 9.12 -27.11 13.74
N THR A 116 9.18 -25.87 13.22
CA THR A 116 7.99 -25.08 12.95
C THR A 116 7.18 -25.64 11.79
N TYR A 117 7.85 -26.11 10.71
CA TYR A 117 7.18 -26.42 9.44
C TYR A 117 7.04 -27.91 9.13
N THR A 118 7.70 -28.80 9.88
CA THR A 118 7.60 -30.25 9.64
C THR A 118 6.16 -30.79 9.80
N ASN A 119 5.36 -30.20 10.70
CA ASN A 119 4.00 -30.62 10.98
C ASN A 119 2.93 -29.74 10.30
N THR A 120 3.33 -28.74 9.57
CA THR A 120 2.40 -27.94 8.75
C THR A 120 2.22 -28.67 7.43
N VAL A 121 1.01 -29.19 7.18
CA VAL A 121 0.62 -29.68 5.87
C VAL A 121 0.78 -28.52 4.91
N ALA A 122 1.78 -28.58 4.02
CA ALA A 122 1.93 -27.62 2.94
C ALA A 122 0.58 -27.56 2.22
N PRO A 123 0.03 -26.37 1.90
CA PRO A 123 -1.10 -26.32 1.00
C PRO A 123 -0.65 -26.99 -0.29
N THR A 124 -1.25 -28.14 -0.58
CA THR A 124 -0.92 -29.02 -1.70
C THR A 124 -1.27 -28.30 -3.02
N ALA A 125 -0.37 -27.50 -3.50
CA ALA A 125 -0.48 -26.81 -4.79
C ALA A 125 0.54 -27.35 -5.81
N LEU A 126 1.03 -28.61 -5.59
CA LEU A 126 1.93 -29.25 -6.53
C LEU A 126 1.77 -30.79 -6.50
N ALA A 127 0.53 -31.25 -6.56
CA ALA A 127 0.28 -32.65 -6.90
C ALA A 127 -0.85 -32.69 -7.92
N SER A 128 -0.49 -32.99 -9.15
CA SER A 128 -1.35 -33.40 -10.26
C SER A 128 -1.29 -32.50 -11.48
N ALA A 129 -0.11 -32.40 -12.08
CA ALA A 129 -0.03 -32.27 -13.53
C ALA A 129 0.09 -33.70 -14.10
N THR A 130 -1.00 -34.46 -14.10
CA THR A 130 -1.13 -35.64 -14.94
C THR A 130 -2.55 -35.65 -15.49
N THR A 131 -2.63 -35.27 -16.75
CA THR A 131 -3.59 -35.69 -17.79
C THR A 131 -5.06 -35.85 -17.38
N GLN A 132 -5.89 -34.90 -17.82
CA GLN A 132 -7.08 -35.25 -18.60
C GLN A 132 -7.59 -34.02 -19.36
N ASN A 133 -7.40 -34.08 -20.68
CA ASN A 133 -8.17 -33.32 -21.64
C ASN A 133 -9.65 -33.68 -21.48
N GLN A 134 -10.46 -32.70 -21.14
CA GLN A 134 -11.86 -32.68 -21.59
C GLN A 134 -12.28 -31.24 -21.83
N ALA A 135 -12.46 -30.95 -23.10
CA ALA A 135 -13.11 -29.77 -23.60
C ALA A 135 -14.58 -29.76 -23.13
N THR A 136 -14.99 -28.73 -22.45
CA THR A 136 -16.39 -28.35 -22.38
C THR A 136 -16.49 -26.85 -22.55
N THR A 137 -16.77 -26.49 -23.76
CA THR A 137 -17.39 -25.23 -24.16
C THR A 137 -18.68 -25.02 -23.32
N GLN A 138 -18.71 -23.99 -22.48
CA GLN A 138 -19.98 -23.46 -22.00
C GLN A 138 -20.04 -21.97 -22.25
N ALA A 139 -21.08 -21.64 -22.97
CA ALA A 139 -21.50 -20.35 -23.45
C ALA A 139 -21.72 -19.36 -22.32
N VAL A 140 -21.36 -18.12 -22.57
CA VAL A 140 -21.73 -16.94 -21.80
C VAL A 140 -23.24 -16.68 -22.05
N PRO A 141 -24.08 -16.58 -21.03
CA PRO A 141 -25.40 -15.98 -21.24
C PRO A 141 -25.28 -14.45 -21.17
N ALA A 142 -25.60 -13.83 -22.26
CA ALA A 142 -25.98 -12.42 -22.30
C ALA A 142 -27.22 -12.22 -21.42
N THR A 143 -27.13 -11.45 -20.36
CA THR A 143 -28.28 -11.04 -19.57
C THR A 143 -28.57 -9.57 -19.84
N THR A 144 -29.60 -9.37 -20.59
CA THR A 144 -30.57 -8.28 -20.70
C THR A 144 -30.42 -7.14 -19.68
N ALA A 145 -30.29 -5.96 -20.26
CA ALA A 145 -30.56 -4.68 -19.64
C ALA A 145 -31.96 -4.67 -19.02
N THR A 146 -32.05 -4.46 -17.73
CA THR A 146 -33.28 -4.04 -17.07
C THR A 146 -33.23 -2.55 -16.86
N ALA A 147 -34.17 -1.89 -17.49
CA ALA A 147 -34.46 -0.47 -17.40
C ALA A 147 -34.72 -0.08 -15.95
N ALA A 148 -33.94 0.83 -15.41
CA ALA A 148 -34.28 1.57 -14.21
C ALA A 148 -34.72 2.97 -14.59
N THR A 149 -35.91 3.28 -14.14
CA THR A 149 -36.66 4.53 -14.10
C THR A 149 -35.86 5.80 -14.39
N LYS A 150 -36.39 6.53 -15.37
CA LYS A 150 -36.06 7.92 -15.70
C LYS A 150 -36.47 8.81 -14.52
N ASP A 151 -35.48 9.39 -13.83
CA ASP A 151 -35.65 10.71 -13.24
C ASP A 151 -35.08 11.73 -14.22
N GLU A 152 -35.97 12.57 -14.69
CA GLU A 152 -35.68 13.67 -15.60
C GLU A 152 -34.92 14.77 -14.83
N ASN A 153 -33.63 14.80 -14.95
CA ASN A 153 -32.73 15.96 -14.98
C ASN A 153 -31.24 15.56 -14.94
N THR A 154 -30.82 14.60 -15.75
CA THR A 154 -29.41 14.20 -15.86
C THR A 154 -28.80 14.83 -17.08
N THR A 155 -28.25 16.05 -16.90
CA THR A 155 -27.20 16.57 -17.77
C THR A 155 -26.08 15.55 -17.82
N ALA A 156 -25.59 15.17 -19.00
CA ALA A 156 -24.51 14.21 -19.17
C ALA A 156 -23.33 14.58 -18.24
N PRO A 157 -22.69 13.62 -17.58
CA PRO A 157 -21.62 13.90 -16.62
C PRO A 157 -20.53 14.73 -17.29
N SER A 158 -20.20 15.88 -16.71
CA SER A 158 -19.20 16.81 -17.26
C SER A 158 -17.82 16.14 -17.32
N LEU A 159 -16.95 16.68 -18.18
CA LEU A 159 -15.57 16.22 -18.27
C LEU A 159 -14.88 16.29 -16.88
N LEU A 160 -15.07 17.38 -16.14
CA LEU A 160 -14.52 17.56 -14.80
C LEU A 160 -14.95 16.45 -13.82
N TYR A 161 -16.24 16.08 -13.81
CA TYR A 161 -16.77 14.98 -13.00
C TYR A 161 -16.05 13.65 -13.31
N GLN A 162 -15.84 13.35 -14.58
CA GLN A 162 -15.16 12.12 -15.00
C GLN A 162 -13.66 12.13 -14.62
N LEU A 163 -13.00 13.29 -14.74
CA LEU A 163 -11.59 13.44 -14.38
C LEU A 163 -11.38 13.25 -12.88
N ILE A 164 -12.28 13.75 -12.03
CA ILE A 164 -12.24 13.55 -10.58
C ILE A 164 -12.38 12.06 -10.23
N ILE A 165 -13.36 11.36 -10.80
CA ILE A 165 -13.54 9.93 -10.54
C ILE A 165 -12.31 9.12 -10.96
N LYS A 166 -11.67 9.47 -12.08
CA LYS A 166 -10.49 8.77 -12.59
C LYS A 166 -9.18 9.21 -11.93
N GLY A 167 -9.15 10.34 -11.23
CA GLY A 167 -7.95 10.91 -10.62
C GLY A 167 -6.97 11.52 -11.63
N TYR A 168 -7.46 12.14 -12.71
CA TYR A 168 -6.62 12.73 -13.76
C TYR A 168 -6.36 14.22 -13.50
N GLU A 169 -5.33 14.53 -12.73
CA GLU A 169 -4.99 15.87 -12.27
C GLU A 169 -4.65 16.86 -13.40
N ASN A 170 -3.90 16.42 -14.42
CA ASN A 170 -3.32 17.28 -15.45
C ASN A 170 -4.36 17.97 -16.36
N GLN A 171 -5.60 17.56 -16.36
CA GLN A 171 -6.66 18.10 -17.20
C GLN A 171 -7.76 18.81 -16.38
N ALA A 172 -7.68 18.74 -15.05
CA ALA A 172 -8.75 19.22 -14.17
C ALA A 172 -8.87 20.74 -14.17
N GLU A 173 -7.78 21.47 -14.15
CA GLU A 173 -7.72 22.93 -14.19
C GLU A 173 -8.42 23.44 -15.47
N LYS A 174 -7.99 22.96 -16.62
CA LYS A 174 -8.59 23.35 -17.91
C LYS A 174 -10.07 22.99 -18.01
N ALA A 175 -10.48 21.82 -17.50
CA ALA A 175 -11.88 21.40 -17.49
C ALA A 175 -12.72 22.30 -16.57
N ALA A 176 -12.18 22.75 -15.44
CA ALA A 176 -12.83 23.69 -14.55
C ALA A 176 -12.95 25.09 -15.19
N GLU A 177 -11.87 25.59 -15.82
CA GLU A 177 -11.90 26.87 -16.57
C GLU A 177 -12.95 26.88 -17.69
N ASP A 178 -13.05 25.78 -18.45
CA ASP A 178 -14.06 25.66 -19.51
C ASP A 178 -15.48 25.67 -18.96
N LEU A 179 -15.72 25.07 -17.80
CA LEU A 179 -17.02 25.12 -17.12
C LEU A 179 -17.34 26.50 -16.56
N LEU A 180 -16.35 27.24 -16.06
CA LEU A 180 -16.52 28.60 -15.55
C LEU A 180 -16.99 29.60 -16.59
N LYS A 181 -16.79 29.34 -17.88
CA LYS A 181 -17.27 30.19 -18.98
C LYS A 181 -18.80 30.21 -19.09
N THR A 182 -19.47 29.13 -18.62
CA THR A 182 -20.92 28.93 -18.78
C THR A 182 -21.66 28.69 -17.46
N THR A 183 -20.96 28.38 -16.39
CA THR A 183 -21.54 27.92 -15.12
C THR A 183 -20.95 28.70 -13.95
N LYS A 184 -21.77 29.06 -12.97
CA LYS A 184 -21.30 29.74 -11.75
C LYS A 184 -20.39 28.82 -10.91
N PRO A 185 -19.36 29.36 -10.22
CA PRO A 185 -18.44 28.53 -9.41
C PRO A 185 -19.15 27.63 -8.39
N VAL A 186 -20.16 28.15 -7.70
CA VAL A 186 -20.94 27.38 -6.70
C VAL A 186 -21.66 26.20 -7.36
N ASP A 187 -22.26 26.41 -8.55
CA ASP A 187 -22.96 25.36 -9.29
C ASP A 187 -21.98 24.27 -9.77
N ILE A 188 -20.72 24.63 -10.11
CA ILE A 188 -19.68 23.65 -10.49
C ILE A 188 -19.36 22.76 -9.30
N VAL A 189 -19.22 23.33 -8.11
CA VAL A 189 -18.96 22.58 -6.88
C VAL A 189 -20.12 21.63 -6.60
N GLU A 190 -21.35 22.15 -6.55
CA GLU A 190 -22.53 21.37 -6.14
C GLU A 190 -22.93 20.30 -7.18
N LYS A 191 -22.80 20.58 -8.47
CA LYS A 191 -23.32 19.71 -9.52
C LYS A 191 -22.27 18.77 -10.13
N HIS A 192 -20.97 19.08 -9.98
CA HIS A 192 -19.90 18.31 -10.62
C HIS A 192 -18.87 17.77 -9.63
N ILE A 193 -18.40 18.57 -8.65
CA ILE A 193 -17.35 18.15 -7.73
C ILE A 193 -17.90 17.28 -6.60
N VAL A 194 -18.91 17.75 -5.87
CA VAL A 194 -19.49 17.02 -4.74
C VAL A 194 -20.03 15.65 -5.18
N PRO A 195 -20.85 15.54 -6.24
CA PRO A 195 -21.32 14.23 -6.70
C PRO A 195 -20.21 13.28 -7.15
N ALA A 196 -19.10 13.80 -7.73
CA ALA A 196 -17.96 12.98 -8.10
C ALA A 196 -17.23 12.43 -6.86
N LEU A 197 -17.04 13.26 -5.84
CA LEU A 197 -16.43 12.84 -4.57
C LEU A 197 -17.29 11.83 -3.81
N ASP A 198 -18.62 11.99 -3.85
CA ASP A 198 -19.55 11.02 -3.26
C ASP A 198 -19.44 9.62 -3.91
N VAL A 199 -19.28 9.57 -5.23
CA VAL A 199 -19.04 8.31 -5.94
C VAL A 199 -17.71 7.70 -5.52
N VAL A 200 -16.65 8.50 -5.49
CA VAL A 200 -15.31 8.06 -5.07
C VAL A 200 -15.32 7.55 -3.63
N GLY A 201 -16.02 8.24 -2.72
CA GLY A 201 -16.19 7.84 -1.33
C GLY A 201 -16.90 6.48 -1.19
N LYS A 202 -18.03 6.30 -1.87
CA LYS A 202 -18.78 5.02 -1.91
C LYS A 202 -17.96 3.87 -2.51
N GLU A 203 -17.18 4.15 -3.56
CA GLU A 203 -16.29 3.15 -4.14
C GLU A 203 -15.13 2.78 -3.20
N TYR A 204 -14.63 3.73 -2.42
CA TYR A 204 -13.64 3.48 -1.37
C TYR A 204 -14.24 2.65 -0.23
N GLU A 205 -15.40 3.01 0.32
CA GLU A 205 -16.09 2.28 1.38
C GLU A 205 -16.44 0.85 0.98
N SER A 206 -16.84 0.65 -0.29
CA SER A 206 -17.14 -0.68 -0.83
C SER A 206 -15.91 -1.51 -1.22
N GLY A 207 -14.70 -0.98 -1.06
CA GLY A 207 -13.45 -1.65 -1.41
C GLY A 207 -13.17 -1.74 -2.91
N LYS A 208 -13.92 -1.02 -3.76
CA LYS A 208 -13.66 -0.91 -5.21
C LYS A 208 -12.50 0.02 -5.53
N LYS A 209 -12.29 1.04 -4.69
CA LYS A 209 -11.13 1.94 -4.74
C LYS A 209 -10.32 1.84 -3.47
N PHE A 210 -9.05 2.17 -3.56
CA PHE A 210 -8.10 2.16 -2.45
C PHE A 210 -7.57 3.56 -2.18
N LEU A 211 -6.90 3.74 -1.03
CA LEU A 211 -6.42 5.04 -0.58
C LEU A 211 -5.63 5.84 -1.65
N PRO A 212 -4.72 5.25 -2.44
CA PRO A 212 -4.03 5.99 -3.49
C PRO A 212 -4.97 6.62 -4.52
N GLN A 213 -6.01 5.90 -4.93
CA GLN A 213 -7.00 6.39 -5.89
C GLN A 213 -7.89 7.48 -5.30
N LEU A 214 -8.23 7.36 -4.01
CA LEU A 214 -8.95 8.42 -3.29
C LEU A 214 -8.13 9.72 -3.25
N LEU A 215 -6.83 9.63 -2.96
CA LEU A 215 -5.92 10.77 -2.94
C LEU A 215 -5.74 11.42 -4.32
N LEU A 216 -5.62 10.61 -5.38
CA LEU A 216 -5.58 11.13 -6.75
C LEU A 216 -6.85 11.92 -7.10
N SER A 217 -8.02 11.42 -6.70
CA SER A 217 -9.27 12.16 -6.88
C SER A 217 -9.30 13.47 -6.10
N ALA A 218 -8.82 13.48 -4.85
CA ALA A 218 -8.73 14.69 -4.03
C ALA A 218 -7.74 15.71 -4.62
N ASN A 219 -6.58 15.26 -5.11
CA ASN A 219 -5.62 16.11 -5.79
C ASN A 219 -6.20 16.70 -7.10
N THR A 220 -6.96 15.90 -7.84
CA THR A 220 -7.67 16.36 -9.05
C THR A 220 -8.63 17.52 -8.73
N VAL A 221 -9.35 17.42 -7.60
CA VAL A 221 -10.21 18.51 -7.12
C VAL A 221 -9.38 19.72 -6.72
N SER A 222 -8.29 19.54 -5.99
CA SER A 222 -7.37 20.63 -5.61
C SER A 222 -6.86 21.39 -6.83
N LYS A 223 -6.51 20.69 -7.91
CA LYS A 223 -6.07 21.26 -9.18
C LYS A 223 -7.20 22.02 -9.91
N ALA A 224 -8.44 21.57 -9.77
CA ALA A 224 -9.59 22.29 -10.35
C ALA A 224 -9.89 23.62 -9.64
N PHE A 225 -9.39 23.83 -8.43
CA PHE A 225 -9.50 25.09 -7.66
C PHE A 225 -8.30 26.05 -7.83
N SER A 226 -7.24 25.63 -8.54
CA SER A 226 -6.03 26.44 -8.77
C SER A 226 -6.24 27.45 -9.88
#